data_9141ef4e685a09c84995d108bfbf66f0
#
_entry.id   9141ef4e685a09c84995d108bfbf66f0
#
_cell.length_a   1.000
_cell.length_b   1.000
_cell.length_c   1.000
_cell.angle_alpha   90.00
_cell.angle_beta   90.00
_cell.angle_gamma   90.00
#
_symmetry.space_group_name_H-M   'P 1'
#
loop_
_entity.id
_entity.type
_entity.pdbx_description
1 polymer ?
#
loop_
_entity_poly.entity_id
_entity_poly.type
_entity_poly.pdbx_seq_one_letter_code
_entity_poly.pdbx_strand_id
1 'polypeptide(L)'
;MKQISSKSNSIIKKAVKVLSGSSDENLIMVEGHKLLEEALKSGAKVDMLFVEDPSSLRDKTDLESKCYQISRGLMRELSTVKTPNEIIAFLTPPPLPSLNKVLENQGVLVALDRLQDPGNIGTIIRTSEAMGALAVILLEGCCNSNNHKVIRAAMGSNFRIPVFSNIKSEKTQKIL
;
A
#
# COMPACT_ATOMS: atom_id res chain seq x y z
N MET A 1 -22.90 8.32 1.87
CA MET A 1 -21.57 8.97 2.06
C MET A 1 -21.65 9.99 3.18
N LYS A 2 -20.60 10.11 4.03
CA LYS A 2 -20.55 11.06 5.15
C LYS A 2 -19.59 12.21 4.81
N GLN A 3 -19.93 13.44 5.19
CA GLN A 3 -19.07 14.60 5.02
C GLN A 3 -18.24 14.86 6.27
N ILE A 4 -16.94 15.14 6.12
CA ILE A 4 -16.02 15.48 7.19
C ILE A 4 -15.37 16.84 6.88
N SER A 5 -15.52 17.81 7.79
CA SER A 5 -14.98 19.17 7.65
C SER A 5 -13.87 19.50 8.65
N SER A 6 -13.66 18.67 9.68
CA SER A 6 -12.72 18.97 10.76
C SER A 6 -11.56 17.99 10.84
N LYS A 7 -10.34 18.50 11.03
CA LYS A 7 -9.13 17.72 11.35
C LYS A 7 -9.22 16.93 12.66
N SER A 8 -10.06 17.37 13.59
CA SER A 8 -10.27 16.71 14.88
C SER A 8 -11.13 15.46 14.77
N ASN A 9 -11.74 15.19 13.60
CA ASN A 9 -12.54 13.99 13.36
C ASN A 9 -11.71 12.71 13.57
N SER A 10 -12.31 11.72 14.22
CA SER A 10 -11.63 10.46 14.57
C SER A 10 -11.12 9.70 13.33
N ILE A 11 -11.85 9.75 12.21
CA ILE A 11 -11.46 9.10 10.95
C ILE A 11 -10.22 9.77 10.34
N ILE A 12 -10.16 11.12 10.35
CA ILE A 12 -8.98 11.85 9.89
C ILE A 12 -7.77 11.56 10.79
N LYS A 13 -7.95 11.55 12.11
CA LYS A 13 -6.88 11.20 13.06
C LYS A 13 -6.36 9.77 12.82
N LYS A 14 -7.25 8.81 12.55
CA LYS A 14 -6.88 7.44 12.18
C LYS A 14 -6.03 7.43 10.91
N ALA A 15 -6.46 8.09 9.85
CA ALA A 15 -5.71 8.21 8.60
C ALA A 15 -4.31 8.80 8.79
N VAL A 16 -4.18 9.88 9.58
CA VAL A 16 -2.90 10.52 9.91
C VAL A 16 -1.98 9.56 10.68
N LYS A 17 -2.50 8.78 11.62
CA LYS A 17 -1.71 7.76 12.34
C LYS A 17 -1.14 6.69 11.41
N VAL A 18 -1.92 6.24 10.43
CA VAL A 18 -1.42 5.29 9.42
C VAL A 18 -0.29 5.91 8.59
N LEU A 19 -0.46 7.17 8.14
CA LEU A 19 0.57 7.88 7.37
C LEU A 19 1.88 8.09 8.14
N SER A 20 1.79 8.35 9.45
CA SER A 20 2.98 8.53 10.31
C SER A 20 3.65 7.21 10.73
N GLY A 21 3.05 6.07 10.38
CA GLY A 21 3.55 4.76 10.82
C GLY A 21 3.31 4.45 12.31
N SER A 22 2.46 5.26 12.98
CA SER A 22 2.13 5.09 14.41
C SER A 22 0.85 4.29 14.64
N SER A 23 0.32 3.65 13.62
CA SER A 23 -0.86 2.78 13.72
C SER A 23 -0.45 1.33 13.89
N ASP A 24 -1.09 0.63 14.84
CA ASP A 24 -0.95 -0.82 15.01
C ASP A 24 -1.77 -1.61 13.97
N GLU A 25 -2.58 -0.91 13.16
CA GLU A 25 -3.40 -1.52 12.13
C GLU A 25 -2.57 -1.80 10.86
N ASN A 26 -2.76 -2.98 10.28
CA ASN A 26 -2.14 -3.33 8.99
C ASN A 26 -2.85 -2.63 7.83
N LEU A 27 -2.84 -1.30 7.85
CA LEU A 27 -3.41 -0.46 6.80
C LEU A 27 -2.30 0.15 5.94
N ILE A 28 -2.55 0.19 4.66
CA ILE A 28 -1.71 0.86 3.67
C ILE A 28 -2.49 2.00 3.02
N MET A 29 -1.78 3.03 2.60
CA MET A 29 -2.36 4.16 1.88
C MET A 29 -2.07 4.04 0.39
N VAL A 30 -3.11 4.20 -0.42
CA VAL A 30 -3.02 4.38 -1.88
C VAL A 30 -3.65 5.71 -2.29
N GLU A 31 -3.08 6.34 -3.30
CA GLU A 31 -3.55 7.63 -3.81
C GLU A 31 -3.74 7.56 -5.32
N GLY A 32 -4.93 7.95 -5.78
CA GLY A 32 -5.36 7.93 -7.17
C GLY A 32 -6.11 6.66 -7.58
N HIS A 33 -6.92 6.81 -8.62
CA HIS A 33 -7.84 5.77 -9.13
C HIS A 33 -7.11 4.48 -9.53
N LYS A 34 -6.00 4.60 -10.24
CA LYS A 34 -5.27 3.45 -10.78
C LYS A 34 -4.77 2.52 -9.67
N LEU A 35 -4.12 3.09 -8.63
CA LEU A 35 -3.64 2.29 -7.49
C LEU A 35 -4.78 1.67 -6.69
N LEU A 36 -5.88 2.41 -6.50
CA LEU A 36 -7.06 1.87 -5.85
C LEU A 36 -7.64 0.68 -6.62
N GLU A 37 -7.74 0.77 -7.94
CA GLU A 37 -8.23 -0.33 -8.79
C GLU A 37 -7.33 -1.55 -8.75
N GLU A 38 -6.01 -1.37 -8.84
CA GLU A 38 -5.04 -2.48 -8.72
C GLU A 38 -5.15 -3.17 -7.37
N ALA A 39 -5.27 -2.40 -6.29
CA ALA A 39 -5.44 -2.96 -4.94
C ALA A 39 -6.75 -3.76 -4.81
N LEU A 40 -7.88 -3.20 -5.30
CA LEU A 40 -9.18 -3.88 -5.26
C LEU A 40 -9.19 -5.17 -6.09
N LYS A 41 -8.61 -5.16 -7.30
CA LYS A 41 -8.47 -6.36 -8.15
C LYS A 41 -7.67 -7.46 -7.46
N SER A 42 -6.72 -7.09 -6.59
CA SER A 42 -5.90 -8.04 -5.82
C SER A 42 -6.55 -8.52 -4.53
N GLY A 43 -7.79 -8.09 -4.24
CA GLY A 43 -8.54 -8.51 -3.06
C GLY A 43 -8.28 -7.66 -1.80
N ALA A 44 -7.66 -6.50 -1.92
CA ALA A 44 -7.53 -5.55 -0.81
C ALA A 44 -8.91 -5.03 -0.38
N LYS A 45 -9.07 -4.76 0.91
CA LYS A 45 -10.34 -4.29 1.47
C LYS A 45 -10.23 -2.82 1.87
N VAL A 46 -11.12 -1.98 1.38
CA VAL A 46 -11.19 -0.56 1.77
C VAL A 46 -11.65 -0.44 3.21
N ASP A 47 -10.90 0.32 4.01
CA ASP A 47 -11.26 0.71 5.38
C ASP A 47 -11.76 2.16 5.42
N MET A 48 -11.06 3.06 4.76
CA MET A 48 -11.43 4.47 4.62
C MET A 48 -11.15 4.94 3.19
N LEU A 49 -12.08 5.68 2.61
CA LEU A 49 -11.95 6.28 1.29
C LEU A 49 -12.28 7.76 1.38
N PHE A 50 -11.39 8.61 0.93
CA PHE A 50 -11.57 10.06 0.93
C PHE A 50 -11.65 10.59 -0.49
N VAL A 51 -12.64 11.45 -0.74
CA VAL A 51 -12.85 12.11 -2.03
C VAL A 51 -13.15 13.60 -1.80
N GLU A 52 -12.73 14.45 -2.72
CA GLU A 52 -13.12 15.85 -2.75
C GLU A 52 -14.51 15.99 -3.39
N ASP A 53 -14.70 15.35 -4.54
CA ASP A 53 -15.97 15.28 -5.26
C ASP A 53 -16.50 13.84 -5.30
N PRO A 54 -17.74 13.59 -4.83
CA PRO A 54 -18.39 12.29 -4.94
C PRO A 54 -18.45 11.69 -6.35
N SER A 55 -18.53 12.53 -7.38
CA SER A 55 -18.59 12.09 -8.79
C SER A 55 -17.33 11.33 -9.22
N SER A 56 -16.20 11.51 -8.50
CA SER A 56 -14.95 10.79 -8.76
C SER A 56 -15.03 9.29 -8.45
N LEU A 57 -16.07 8.81 -7.75
CA LEU A 57 -16.21 7.38 -7.40
C LEU A 57 -16.56 6.47 -8.58
N ARG A 58 -17.02 7.00 -9.72
CA ARG A 58 -17.30 6.23 -10.95
C ARG A 58 -17.87 4.83 -10.66
N ASP A 59 -19.17 4.71 -10.45
CA ASP A 59 -19.91 3.44 -10.28
C ASP A 59 -19.44 2.48 -9.16
N LYS A 60 -18.64 2.95 -8.20
CA LYS A 60 -18.16 2.15 -7.07
C LYS A 60 -19.10 2.25 -5.88
N THR A 61 -20.36 1.86 -6.08
CA THR A 61 -21.42 1.93 -5.05
C THR A 61 -21.10 1.12 -3.80
N ASP A 62 -20.38 0.01 -3.94
CA ASP A 62 -20.01 -0.86 -2.81
C ASP A 62 -19.08 -0.15 -1.79
N LEU A 63 -18.43 0.95 -2.18
CA LEU A 63 -17.52 1.70 -1.32
C LEU A 63 -18.17 2.87 -0.59
N GLU A 64 -19.43 3.18 -0.88
CA GLU A 64 -20.14 4.35 -0.33
C GLU A 64 -20.19 4.37 1.21
N SER A 65 -20.33 3.21 1.85
CA SER A 65 -20.39 3.10 3.31
C SER A 65 -19.09 3.50 4.00
N LYS A 66 -17.96 3.39 3.31
CA LYS A 66 -16.61 3.72 3.77
C LYS A 66 -16.05 4.99 3.13
N CYS A 67 -16.86 5.67 2.33
CA CYS A 67 -16.48 6.87 1.63
C CYS A 67 -16.85 8.12 2.43
N TYR A 68 -15.87 9.02 2.52
CA TYR A 68 -15.98 10.29 3.19
C TYR A 68 -15.66 11.41 2.21
N GLN A 69 -16.60 12.35 2.07
CA GLN A 69 -16.33 13.60 1.36
C GLN A 69 -15.55 14.52 2.30
N ILE A 70 -14.42 15.05 1.82
CA ILE A 70 -13.58 15.99 2.58
C ILE A 70 -13.25 17.22 1.75
N SER A 71 -12.91 18.32 2.42
CA SER A 71 -12.48 19.53 1.75
C SER A 71 -11.10 19.35 1.09
N ARG A 72 -10.82 20.16 0.07
CA ARG A 72 -9.49 20.23 -0.57
C ARG A 72 -8.35 20.48 0.43
N GLY A 73 -8.61 21.24 1.49
CA GLY A 73 -7.64 21.47 2.57
C GLY A 73 -7.27 20.19 3.31
N LEU A 74 -8.27 19.37 3.67
CA LEU A 74 -8.05 18.05 4.30
C LEU A 74 -7.42 17.05 3.32
N MET A 75 -7.81 17.08 2.04
CA MET A 75 -7.20 16.26 1.01
C MET A 75 -5.70 16.53 0.88
N ARG A 76 -5.29 17.79 0.88
CA ARG A 76 -3.86 18.19 0.86
C ARG A 76 -3.09 17.72 2.09
N GLU A 77 -3.72 17.65 3.24
CA GLU A 77 -3.09 17.20 4.47
C GLU A 77 -2.86 15.68 4.49
N LEU A 78 -3.78 14.91 3.92
CA LEU A 78 -3.65 13.46 3.79
C LEU A 78 -2.79 13.04 2.59
N SER A 79 -2.67 13.90 1.57
CA SER A 79 -1.90 13.59 0.36
C SER A 79 -0.39 13.58 0.63
N THR A 80 0.30 12.70 -0.08
CA THR A 80 1.76 12.56 -0.05
C THR A 80 2.45 13.12 -1.30
N VAL A 81 1.67 13.78 -2.17
CA VAL A 81 2.16 14.42 -3.39
C VAL A 81 1.86 15.92 -3.39
N LYS A 82 2.62 16.69 -4.17
CA LYS A 82 2.44 18.15 -4.26
C LYS A 82 1.05 18.55 -4.76
N THR A 83 0.53 17.80 -5.72
CA THR A 83 -0.83 17.97 -6.25
C THR A 83 -1.64 16.74 -5.86
N PRO A 84 -2.55 16.85 -4.87
CA PRO A 84 -3.38 15.72 -4.44
C PRO A 84 -4.18 15.14 -5.59
N ASN A 85 -4.30 13.82 -5.60
CA ASN A 85 -5.25 13.14 -6.47
C ASN A 85 -6.68 13.27 -5.91
N GLU A 86 -7.67 12.99 -6.75
CA GLU A 86 -9.08 13.08 -6.39
C GLU A 86 -9.52 12.06 -5.33
N ILE A 87 -8.74 10.99 -5.17
CA ILE A 87 -9.03 9.87 -4.26
C ILE A 87 -7.80 9.52 -3.44
N ILE A 88 -8.02 9.34 -2.13
CA ILE A 88 -7.08 8.73 -1.18
C ILE A 88 -7.80 7.61 -0.45
N ALA A 89 -7.23 6.41 -0.46
CA ALA A 89 -7.80 5.26 0.24
C ALA A 89 -6.80 4.65 1.22
N PHE A 90 -7.34 4.18 2.35
CA PHE A 90 -6.63 3.35 3.32
C PHE A 90 -7.22 1.96 3.27
N LEU A 91 -6.37 0.97 3.06
CA LEU A 91 -6.76 -0.39 2.70
C LEU A 91 -6.08 -1.40 3.61
N THR A 92 -6.78 -2.48 3.93
CA THR A 92 -6.14 -3.72 4.38
C THR A 92 -5.64 -4.46 3.13
N PRO A 93 -4.32 -4.72 3.01
CA PRO A 93 -3.79 -5.43 1.85
C PRO A 93 -4.32 -6.86 1.77
N PRO A 94 -4.26 -7.51 0.59
CA PRO A 94 -4.60 -8.92 0.49
C PRO A 94 -3.67 -9.78 1.37
N PRO A 95 -4.13 -10.94 1.85
CA PRO A 95 -3.31 -11.83 2.65
C PRO A 95 -2.13 -12.35 1.82
N LEU A 96 -0.93 -12.33 2.42
CA LEU A 96 0.25 -12.93 1.81
C LEU A 96 0.23 -14.45 1.98
N PRO A 97 0.70 -15.23 0.98
CA PRO A 97 0.97 -16.65 1.17
C PRO A 97 2.07 -16.83 2.23
N SER A 98 2.19 -18.01 2.82
CA SER A 98 3.36 -18.29 3.64
C SER A 98 4.63 -18.35 2.78
N LEU A 99 5.76 -17.92 3.33
CA LEU A 99 7.04 -17.96 2.62
C LEU A 99 7.37 -19.39 2.18
N ASN A 100 7.13 -20.39 3.05
CA ASN A 100 7.36 -21.80 2.72
C ASN A 100 6.57 -22.23 1.48
N LYS A 101 5.30 -21.83 1.36
CA LYS A 101 4.48 -22.14 0.19
C LYS A 101 5.04 -21.50 -1.10
N VAL A 102 5.65 -20.34 -1.02
CA VAL A 102 6.31 -19.71 -2.16
C VAL A 102 7.55 -20.49 -2.56
N LEU A 103 8.32 -20.99 -1.57
CA LEU A 103 9.55 -21.76 -1.77
C LEU A 103 9.32 -23.18 -2.34
N GLU A 104 8.11 -23.70 -2.32
CA GLU A 104 7.75 -24.96 -2.99
C GLU A 104 7.80 -24.84 -4.53
N ASN A 105 7.79 -23.61 -5.06
CA ASN A 105 7.83 -23.36 -6.49
C ASN A 105 9.27 -23.12 -6.96
N GLN A 106 9.57 -23.56 -8.18
CA GLN A 106 10.84 -23.24 -8.84
C GLN A 106 10.78 -21.84 -9.48
N GLY A 107 11.76 -21.00 -9.22
CA GLY A 107 11.84 -19.67 -9.79
C GLY A 107 12.81 -18.76 -9.06
N VAL A 108 12.79 -17.50 -9.43
CA VAL A 108 13.71 -16.48 -8.90
C VAL A 108 13.09 -15.82 -7.68
N LEU A 109 13.86 -15.67 -6.61
CA LEU A 109 13.59 -14.84 -5.46
C LEU A 109 14.53 -13.64 -5.49
N VAL A 110 14.00 -12.45 -5.22
CA VAL A 110 14.80 -11.22 -5.14
C VAL A 110 14.92 -10.82 -3.68
N ALA A 111 16.13 -10.85 -3.13
CA ALA A 111 16.40 -10.43 -1.75
C ALA A 111 17.09 -9.07 -1.72
N LEU A 112 16.58 -8.16 -0.90
CA LEU A 112 17.12 -6.83 -0.70
C LEU A 112 17.67 -6.72 0.74
N ASP A 113 18.93 -6.32 0.87
CA ASP A 113 19.60 -6.15 2.16
C ASP A 113 19.84 -4.67 2.45
N ARG A 114 19.30 -4.18 3.56
CA ARG A 114 19.50 -2.80 4.08
C ARG A 114 19.24 -1.67 3.08
N LEU A 115 18.36 -1.89 2.11
CA LEU A 115 17.95 -0.88 1.16
C LEU A 115 16.91 0.06 1.81
N GLN A 116 17.27 1.33 1.97
CA GLN A 116 16.44 2.31 2.70
C GLN A 116 15.65 3.24 1.79
N ASP A 117 16.09 3.44 0.53
CA ASP A 117 15.36 4.31 -0.39
C ASP A 117 14.05 3.66 -0.85
N PRO A 118 12.88 4.25 -0.54
CA PRO A 118 11.58 3.68 -0.90
C PRO A 118 11.31 3.67 -2.42
N GLY A 119 11.88 4.61 -3.16
CA GLY A 119 11.76 4.66 -4.62
C GLY A 119 12.45 3.48 -5.28
N ASN A 120 13.66 3.16 -4.82
CA ASN A 120 14.44 2.02 -5.31
C ASN A 120 13.73 0.69 -4.96
N ILE A 121 13.25 0.53 -3.72
CA ILE A 121 12.49 -0.68 -3.33
C ILE A 121 11.28 -0.86 -4.22
N GLY A 122 10.46 0.18 -4.41
CA GLY A 122 9.28 0.10 -5.26
C GLY A 122 9.60 -0.22 -6.73
N THR A 123 10.69 0.35 -7.26
CA THR A 123 11.16 0.06 -8.62
C THR A 123 11.60 -1.39 -8.75
N ILE A 124 12.33 -1.92 -7.76
CA ILE A 124 12.77 -3.32 -7.77
C ILE A 124 11.56 -4.27 -7.67
N ILE A 125 10.59 -3.99 -6.79
CA ILE A 125 9.35 -4.77 -6.69
C ILE A 125 8.65 -4.82 -8.05
N ARG A 126 8.51 -3.68 -8.72
CA ARG A 126 7.88 -3.59 -10.03
C ARG A 126 8.64 -4.38 -11.10
N THR A 127 9.96 -4.27 -11.11
CA THR A 127 10.81 -5.01 -12.06
C THR A 127 10.75 -6.50 -11.79
N SER A 128 10.79 -6.91 -10.53
CA SER A 128 10.69 -8.32 -10.11
C SER A 128 9.38 -8.95 -10.56
N GLU A 129 8.26 -8.26 -10.38
CA GLU A 129 6.94 -8.71 -10.85
C GLU A 129 6.92 -8.85 -12.36
N ALA A 130 7.42 -7.86 -13.10
CA ALA A 130 7.46 -7.88 -14.56
C ALA A 130 8.35 -8.98 -15.14
N MET A 131 9.40 -9.39 -14.41
CA MET A 131 10.32 -10.45 -14.78
C MET A 131 9.88 -11.85 -14.30
N GLY A 132 8.71 -11.94 -13.66
CA GLY A 132 8.14 -13.21 -13.20
C GLY A 132 8.85 -13.81 -11.97
N ALA A 133 9.45 -12.98 -11.11
CA ALA A 133 9.98 -13.45 -9.85
C ALA A 133 8.84 -13.98 -8.94
N LEU A 134 9.15 -15.00 -8.13
CA LEU A 134 8.19 -15.62 -7.21
C LEU A 134 7.84 -14.70 -6.04
N ALA A 135 8.81 -13.96 -5.53
CA ALA A 135 8.64 -13.03 -4.43
C ALA A 135 9.81 -12.05 -4.33
N VAL A 136 9.58 -10.96 -3.58
CA VAL A 136 10.61 -10.05 -3.10
C VAL A 136 10.73 -10.19 -1.59
N ILE A 137 11.95 -10.34 -1.08
CA ILE A 137 12.27 -10.50 0.33
C ILE A 137 13.05 -9.27 0.79
N LEU A 138 12.48 -8.49 1.69
CA LEU A 138 13.16 -7.36 2.32
C LEU A 138 13.74 -7.83 3.66
N LEU A 139 15.06 -7.84 3.76
CA LEU A 139 15.76 -8.18 4.98
C LEU A 139 15.65 -7.04 6.01
N GLU A 140 16.03 -7.32 7.25
CA GLU A 140 16.12 -6.33 8.31
C GLU A 140 16.98 -5.14 7.86
N GLY A 141 16.54 -3.93 8.21
CA GLY A 141 17.21 -2.68 7.80
C GLY A 141 16.74 -2.12 6.46
N CYS A 142 15.84 -2.81 5.72
CA CYS A 142 15.16 -2.22 4.58
C CYS A 142 14.02 -1.28 5.02
N CYS A 143 13.69 -0.31 4.16
CA CYS A 143 12.47 0.48 4.33
C CYS A 143 11.23 -0.44 4.27
N ASN A 144 10.21 -0.11 5.04
CA ASN A 144 8.96 -0.88 5.09
C ASN A 144 8.25 -0.89 3.73
N SER A 145 7.88 -2.09 3.22
CA SER A 145 7.16 -2.26 1.96
C SER A 145 5.77 -1.60 1.96
N ASN A 146 5.16 -1.42 3.13
CA ASN A 146 3.88 -0.74 3.30
C ASN A 146 3.99 0.80 3.30
N ASN A 147 5.20 1.34 3.20
CA ASN A 147 5.40 2.78 3.06
C ASN A 147 4.73 3.27 1.76
N HIS A 148 3.91 4.32 1.85
CA HIS A 148 3.19 4.89 0.71
C HIS A 148 4.09 5.28 -0.48
N LYS A 149 5.36 5.64 -0.23
CA LYS A 149 6.34 5.93 -1.29
C LYS A 149 6.77 4.66 -2.03
N VAL A 150 6.93 3.54 -1.32
CA VAL A 150 7.21 2.22 -1.92
C VAL A 150 6.02 1.79 -2.78
N ILE A 151 4.81 1.83 -2.24
CA ILE A 151 3.57 1.43 -2.93
C ILE A 151 3.39 2.24 -4.21
N ARG A 152 3.61 3.56 -4.14
CA ARG A 152 3.52 4.45 -5.31
C ARG A 152 4.57 4.12 -6.37
N ALA A 153 5.82 3.90 -5.97
CA ALA A 153 6.91 3.57 -6.90
C ALA A 153 6.72 2.19 -7.53
N ALA A 154 6.15 1.24 -6.79
CA ALA A 154 5.81 -0.10 -7.28
C ALA A 154 4.63 -0.10 -8.27
N MET A 155 3.85 1.00 -8.36
CA MET A 155 2.74 1.12 -9.32
C MET A 155 1.71 -0.02 -9.25
N GLY A 156 1.45 -0.56 -8.04
CA GLY A 156 0.53 -1.66 -7.79
C GLY A 156 1.14 -3.06 -7.88
N SER A 157 2.41 -3.21 -8.29
CA SER A 157 3.09 -4.52 -8.35
C SER A 157 3.15 -5.21 -6.98
N ASN A 158 3.24 -4.44 -5.91
CA ASN A 158 3.22 -4.95 -4.52
C ASN A 158 1.89 -5.62 -4.12
N PHE A 159 0.85 -5.52 -4.93
CA PHE A 159 -0.42 -6.25 -4.74
C PHE A 159 -0.47 -7.56 -5.54
N ARG A 160 0.45 -7.77 -6.48
CA ARG A 160 0.46 -8.94 -7.38
C ARG A 160 1.60 -9.91 -7.10
N ILE A 161 2.75 -9.42 -6.64
CA ILE A 161 3.87 -10.25 -6.21
C ILE A 161 3.94 -10.27 -4.68
N PRO A 162 4.16 -11.43 -4.04
CA PRO A 162 4.41 -11.49 -2.60
C PRO A 162 5.65 -10.68 -2.20
N VAL A 163 5.49 -9.78 -1.22
CA VAL A 163 6.59 -8.99 -0.65
C VAL A 163 6.70 -9.29 0.83
N PHE A 164 7.74 -9.99 1.24
CA PHE A 164 8.01 -10.33 2.63
C PHE A 164 8.96 -9.31 3.23
N SER A 165 8.60 -8.70 4.35
CA SER A 165 9.40 -7.64 4.99
C SER A 165 9.94 -8.09 6.34
N ASN A 166 11.04 -7.45 6.75
CA ASN A 166 11.68 -7.66 8.06
C ASN A 166 12.12 -9.11 8.29
N ILE A 167 12.64 -9.75 7.24
CA ILE A 167 13.16 -11.12 7.32
C ILE A 167 14.60 -11.08 7.84
N LYS A 168 14.89 -11.87 8.88
CA LYS A 168 16.24 -12.00 9.42
C LYS A 168 17.17 -12.67 8.41
N SER A 169 18.38 -12.15 8.24
CA SER A 169 19.38 -12.68 7.29
C SER A 169 19.72 -14.16 7.55
N GLU A 170 19.75 -14.58 8.83
CA GLU A 170 19.97 -15.97 9.21
C GLU A 170 18.91 -16.95 8.67
N LYS A 171 17.67 -16.49 8.50
CA LYS A 171 16.62 -17.29 7.86
C LYS A 171 16.84 -17.41 6.36
N THR A 172 17.43 -16.40 5.73
CA THR A 172 17.67 -16.39 4.28
C THR A 172 18.76 -17.37 3.90
N GLN A 173 19.81 -17.53 4.73
CA GLN A 173 20.87 -18.53 4.52
C GLN A 173 20.38 -19.98 4.54
N LYS A 174 19.22 -20.25 5.17
CA LYS A 174 18.58 -21.56 5.17
C LYS A 174 17.63 -21.79 4.00
N ILE A 175 17.36 -20.75 3.22
CA ILE A 175 16.39 -20.71 2.12
C ILE A 175 17.14 -20.75 0.78
N LEU A 176 18.38 -20.24 0.73
CA LEU A 176 19.32 -20.30 -0.40
C LEU A 176 20.23 -21.50 -0.28
#